data_d0a6a74d73ad5c130a3bfbca2f143cd0
#
_entry.id   d0a6a74d73ad5c130a3bfbca2f143cd0
#
_cell.length_a   1.000
_cell.length_b   1.000
_cell.length_c   1.000
_cell.angle_alpha   90.00
_cell.angle_beta   90.00
_cell.angle_gamma   90.00
#
_symmetry.space_group_name_H-M   'P 1'
#
loop_
_entity.id
_entity.type
_entity.pdbx_description
1 polymer ?
#
loop_
_entity_poly.entity_id
_entity_poly.type
_entity_poly.pdbx_seq_one_letter_code
_entity_poly.pdbx_strand_id
1 'polypeptide(L)'
;RIPVTTKSIIEEGVACVQAGASIVHVHAYDEATGRQNDDWQLYAEIITGIRDRVDAIVYPTIPFVGEQGVPLTDAKTRYSHTEELAKRGLNEWAVVDPGSTNITHWDQLRRDEPGFVYHNPEEQVRHALGLARQFAFHPAYAIYEPGFLRLGAGLHWRCGCPAPVYRFMFTSDYSFGFPPEDYAMTAYLRLLDQFAPGAQWMIGGLGVD
;
A
#
# COMPACT_ATOMS: atom_id res chain seq x y z
N ARG A 1 0.80 -18.20 -10.14
CA ARG A 1 1.93 -18.36 -9.22
C ARG A 1 2.52 -16.98 -8.97
N ILE A 2 2.77 -16.61 -7.72
CA ILE A 2 3.38 -15.32 -7.37
C ILE A 2 4.85 -15.32 -7.83
N PRO A 3 5.32 -14.27 -8.56
CA PRO A 3 6.73 -14.13 -8.91
C PRO A 3 7.55 -13.81 -7.66
N VAL A 4 8.69 -14.48 -7.49
CA VAL A 4 9.54 -14.33 -6.29
C VAL A 4 10.92 -13.76 -6.65
N THR A 5 11.48 -14.11 -7.82
CA THR A 5 12.77 -13.58 -8.22
C THR A 5 12.64 -12.16 -8.78
N THR A 6 13.62 -11.31 -8.55
CA THR A 6 13.67 -9.95 -9.11
C THR A 6 13.37 -9.94 -10.61
N LYS A 7 14.00 -10.85 -11.36
CA LYS A 7 13.75 -11.00 -12.79
C LYS A 7 12.29 -11.31 -13.12
N SER A 8 11.68 -12.28 -12.40
CA SER A 8 10.27 -12.65 -12.65
C SER A 8 9.29 -11.54 -12.28
N ILE A 9 9.59 -10.76 -11.24
CA ILE A 9 8.78 -9.60 -10.84
C ILE A 9 8.83 -8.52 -11.92
N ILE A 10 10.01 -8.25 -12.48
CA ILE A 10 10.17 -7.30 -13.59
C ILE A 10 9.41 -7.77 -14.84
N GLU A 11 9.55 -9.03 -15.21
CA GLU A 11 8.88 -9.60 -16.38
C GLU A 11 7.36 -9.55 -16.25
N GLU A 12 6.81 -9.90 -15.07
CA GLU A 12 5.38 -9.83 -14.76
C GLU A 12 4.89 -8.38 -14.76
N GLY A 13 5.62 -7.46 -14.13
CA GLY A 13 5.28 -6.04 -14.13
C GLY A 13 5.20 -5.45 -15.54
N VAL A 14 6.18 -5.77 -16.39
CA VAL A 14 6.18 -5.35 -17.81
C VAL A 14 4.99 -5.95 -18.55
N ALA A 15 4.68 -7.24 -18.34
CA ALA A 15 3.55 -7.91 -18.98
C ALA A 15 2.20 -7.28 -18.54
N CYS A 16 2.05 -6.93 -17.26
CA CYS A 16 0.86 -6.24 -16.78
C CYS A 16 0.66 -4.88 -17.47
N VAL A 17 1.74 -4.11 -17.63
CA VAL A 17 1.65 -2.79 -18.31
C VAL A 17 1.34 -2.97 -19.80
N GLN A 18 1.95 -3.93 -20.46
CA GLN A 18 1.64 -4.26 -21.87
C GLN A 18 0.19 -4.72 -22.04
N ALA A 19 -0.41 -5.31 -21.01
CA ALA A 19 -1.83 -5.68 -20.97
C ALA A 19 -2.77 -4.50 -20.63
N GLY A 20 -2.22 -3.31 -20.34
CA GLY A 20 -3.00 -2.08 -20.11
C GLY A 20 -2.95 -1.52 -18.69
N ALA A 21 -2.15 -2.07 -17.78
CA ALA A 21 -1.97 -1.48 -16.46
C ALA A 21 -1.14 -0.19 -16.55
N SER A 22 -1.56 0.86 -15.87
CA SER A 22 -0.81 2.12 -15.73
C SER A 22 -0.03 2.19 -14.42
N ILE A 23 -0.32 1.30 -13.48
CA ILE A 23 0.23 1.30 -12.13
C ILE A 23 0.63 -0.13 -11.76
N VAL A 24 1.82 -0.31 -11.24
CA VAL A 24 2.34 -1.60 -10.75
C VAL A 24 2.78 -1.43 -9.28
N HIS A 25 2.14 -2.15 -8.39
CA HIS A 25 2.52 -2.24 -7.00
C HIS A 25 3.34 -3.52 -6.77
N VAL A 26 4.54 -3.38 -6.22
CA VAL A 26 5.49 -4.49 -6.14
C VAL A 26 5.88 -4.86 -4.71
N HIS A 27 6.11 -6.15 -4.50
CA HIS A 27 6.75 -6.72 -3.33
C HIS A 27 8.06 -7.37 -3.78
N ALA A 28 9.15 -7.12 -3.06
CA ALA A 28 10.42 -7.82 -3.25
C ALA A 28 10.53 -8.98 -2.27
N TYR A 29 11.24 -10.03 -2.66
CA TYR A 29 11.37 -11.25 -1.86
C TYR A 29 12.83 -11.70 -1.79
N ASP A 30 13.17 -12.34 -0.68
CA ASP A 30 14.34 -13.20 -0.59
C ASP A 30 14.08 -14.49 -1.37
N GLU A 31 14.88 -14.76 -2.39
CA GLU A 31 14.65 -15.89 -3.32
C GLU A 31 14.82 -17.26 -2.64
N ALA A 32 15.65 -17.34 -1.60
CA ALA A 32 15.90 -18.60 -0.90
C ALA A 32 14.76 -18.97 0.07
N THR A 33 14.14 -17.97 0.71
CA THR A 33 13.12 -18.19 1.72
C THR A 33 11.70 -17.91 1.24
N GLY A 34 11.53 -17.14 0.16
CA GLY A 34 10.25 -16.64 -0.33
C GLY A 34 9.59 -15.62 0.60
N ARG A 35 10.31 -15.09 1.58
CA ARG A 35 9.81 -14.05 2.47
C ARG A 35 10.01 -12.67 1.86
N GLN A 36 9.11 -11.74 2.20
CA GLN A 36 9.29 -10.34 1.80
C GLN A 36 10.65 -9.83 2.30
N ASN A 37 11.34 -9.13 1.41
CA ASN A 37 12.63 -8.49 1.69
C ASN A 37 12.51 -7.01 1.34
N ASP A 38 12.64 -6.15 2.33
CA ASP A 38 12.47 -4.71 2.19
C ASP A 38 13.79 -3.97 1.92
N ASP A 39 14.80 -4.66 1.36
CA ASP A 39 16.02 -4.03 0.87
C ASP A 39 15.69 -3.08 -0.29
N TRP A 40 15.99 -1.79 -0.10
CA TRP A 40 15.74 -0.76 -1.10
C TRP A 40 16.46 -1.03 -2.43
N GLN A 41 17.60 -1.74 -2.42
CA GLN A 41 18.36 -2.06 -3.64
C GLN A 41 17.58 -3.01 -4.54
N LEU A 42 16.90 -4.01 -3.97
CA LEU A 42 16.01 -4.90 -4.72
C LEU A 42 14.84 -4.13 -5.34
N TYR A 43 14.20 -3.24 -4.57
CA TYR A 43 13.14 -2.40 -5.10
C TYR A 43 13.64 -1.45 -6.18
N ALA A 44 14.84 -0.86 -6.03
CA ALA A 44 15.43 0.00 -7.05
C ALA A 44 15.66 -0.76 -8.37
N GLU A 45 16.17 -1.99 -8.30
CA GLU A 45 16.34 -2.86 -9.47
C GLU A 45 15.00 -3.18 -10.15
N ILE A 46 13.98 -3.55 -9.36
CA ILE A 46 12.64 -3.86 -9.88
C ILE A 46 12.01 -2.63 -10.54
N ILE A 47 12.00 -1.49 -9.86
CA ILE A 47 11.41 -0.25 -10.37
C ILE A 47 12.09 0.19 -11.67
N THR A 48 13.43 0.22 -11.69
CA THR A 48 14.21 0.61 -12.86
C THR A 48 14.00 -0.41 -13.98
N GLY A 49 14.07 -1.71 -13.70
CA GLY A 49 13.92 -2.76 -14.71
C GLY A 49 12.54 -2.78 -15.37
N ILE A 50 11.47 -2.36 -14.68
CA ILE A 50 10.14 -2.19 -15.30
C ILE A 50 10.11 -0.89 -16.11
N ARG A 51 10.52 0.25 -15.54
CA ARG A 51 10.45 1.57 -16.17
C ARG A 51 11.33 1.72 -17.40
N ASP A 52 12.44 1.02 -17.47
CA ASP A 52 13.31 0.99 -18.67
C ASP A 52 12.63 0.35 -19.90
N ARG A 53 11.54 -0.40 -19.69
CA ARG A 53 10.86 -1.16 -20.73
C ARG A 53 9.46 -0.65 -21.06
N VAL A 54 8.78 -0.02 -20.09
CA VAL A 54 7.40 0.44 -20.18
C VAL A 54 7.18 1.71 -19.36
N ASP A 55 6.23 2.55 -19.79
CA ASP A 55 5.82 3.75 -19.06
C ASP A 55 4.72 3.41 -18.05
N ALA A 56 5.06 3.39 -16.78
CA ALA A 56 4.12 3.09 -15.69
C ALA A 56 4.59 3.66 -14.35
N ILE A 57 3.65 3.96 -13.49
CA ILE A 57 3.91 4.22 -12.08
C ILE A 57 4.24 2.89 -11.40
N VAL A 58 5.45 2.78 -10.87
CA VAL A 58 5.89 1.58 -10.14
C VAL A 58 6.27 1.98 -8.72
N TYR A 59 5.66 1.34 -7.71
CA TYR A 59 5.94 1.66 -6.33
C TYR A 59 5.95 0.43 -5.41
N PRO A 60 6.81 0.43 -4.37
CA PRO A 60 6.97 -0.70 -3.46
C PRO A 60 5.87 -0.75 -2.41
N THR A 61 5.70 -1.93 -1.81
CA THR A 61 4.98 -2.09 -0.54
C THR A 61 5.78 -1.54 0.64
N ILE A 62 5.18 -1.58 1.82
CA ILE A 62 5.86 -1.32 3.10
C ILE A 62 5.93 -2.61 3.92
N PRO A 63 6.95 -2.80 4.77
CA PRO A 63 7.00 -3.93 5.67
C PRO A 63 5.87 -3.87 6.69
N PHE A 64 5.22 -5.01 6.85
CA PHE A 64 4.17 -5.20 7.83
C PHE A 64 4.74 -5.72 9.15
N VAL A 65 5.65 -6.68 9.06
CA VAL A 65 6.32 -7.28 10.20
C VAL A 65 7.84 -7.17 10.05
N GLY A 66 8.54 -7.02 11.16
CA GLY A 66 9.98 -7.10 11.21
C GLY A 66 10.48 -8.55 11.33
N GLU A 67 11.73 -8.69 11.70
CA GLU A 67 12.31 -9.98 12.04
C GLU A 67 11.45 -10.69 13.10
N GLN A 68 11.36 -12.02 13.00
CA GLN A 68 10.61 -12.88 13.90
C GLN A 68 9.08 -12.63 13.93
N GLY A 69 8.53 -11.94 12.94
CA GLY A 69 7.08 -11.70 12.86
C GLY A 69 6.55 -10.63 13.82
N VAL A 70 7.41 -9.85 14.45
CA VAL A 70 7.02 -8.75 15.34
C VAL A 70 6.67 -7.51 14.50
N PRO A 71 5.56 -6.80 14.76
CA PRO A 71 5.23 -5.57 14.07
C PRO A 71 6.35 -4.52 14.19
N LEU A 72 6.71 -3.87 13.10
CA LEU A 72 7.66 -2.75 13.10
C LEU A 72 6.98 -1.52 13.70
N THR A 73 7.39 -1.16 14.91
CA THR A 73 6.84 0.00 15.63
C THR A 73 7.62 1.28 15.38
N ASP A 74 8.91 1.18 15.04
CA ASP A 74 9.71 2.34 14.69
C ASP A 74 9.45 2.80 13.24
N ALA A 75 8.96 4.03 13.10
CA ALA A 75 8.59 4.60 11.81
C ALA A 75 9.79 4.75 10.85
N LYS A 76 10.98 5.12 11.37
CA LYS A 76 12.17 5.30 10.52
C LYS A 76 12.63 3.98 9.92
N THR A 77 12.66 2.93 10.73
CA THR A 77 13.01 1.58 10.27
C THR A 77 11.99 1.09 9.24
N ARG A 78 10.69 1.26 9.51
CA ARG A 78 9.62 0.79 8.63
C ARG A 78 9.63 1.45 7.25
N TYR A 79 9.94 2.74 7.18
CA TYR A 79 9.95 3.51 5.94
C TYR A 79 11.36 3.75 5.39
N SER A 80 12.39 3.07 5.90
CA SER A 80 13.78 3.27 5.48
C SER A 80 14.00 3.04 3.98
N HIS A 81 13.44 1.96 3.42
CA HIS A 81 13.52 1.67 1.98
C HIS A 81 12.79 2.74 1.15
N THR A 82 11.63 3.23 1.62
CA THR A 82 10.89 4.32 0.97
C THR A 82 11.72 5.59 0.93
N GLU A 83 12.37 5.94 2.04
CA GLU A 83 13.25 7.11 2.12
C GLU A 83 14.45 6.97 1.18
N GLU A 84 15.11 5.81 1.16
CA GLU A 84 16.26 5.57 0.29
C GLU A 84 15.91 5.61 -1.21
N LEU A 85 14.76 5.08 -1.59
CA LEU A 85 14.25 5.18 -2.97
C LEU A 85 13.89 6.63 -3.33
N ALA A 86 13.27 7.36 -2.41
CA ALA A 86 12.91 8.76 -2.62
C ALA A 86 14.13 9.67 -2.80
N LYS A 87 15.21 9.47 -2.02
CA LYS A 87 16.49 10.17 -2.18
C LYS A 87 17.10 9.99 -3.59
N ARG A 88 16.75 8.91 -4.27
CA ARG A 88 17.21 8.57 -5.62
C ARG A 88 16.22 8.94 -6.73
N GLY A 89 15.11 9.57 -6.38
CA GLY A 89 14.07 9.97 -7.33
C GLY A 89 13.30 8.76 -7.93
N LEU A 90 13.30 7.62 -7.24
CA LEU A 90 12.63 6.41 -7.72
C LEU A 90 11.18 6.29 -7.27
N ASN A 91 10.74 7.08 -6.30
CA ASN A 91 9.36 7.08 -5.82
C ASN A 91 8.55 8.22 -6.46
N GLU A 92 7.65 7.89 -7.38
CA GLU A 92 6.54 8.76 -7.75
C GLU A 92 5.38 8.62 -6.75
N TRP A 93 5.13 7.37 -6.33
CA TRP A 93 4.17 6.99 -5.31
C TRP A 93 4.84 6.15 -4.23
N ALA A 94 4.28 6.18 -3.02
CA ALA A 94 4.65 5.25 -1.96
C ALA A 94 3.45 4.93 -1.06
N VAL A 95 3.43 3.72 -0.51
CA VAL A 95 2.36 3.29 0.41
C VAL A 95 2.39 4.12 1.68
N VAL A 96 1.22 4.65 2.04
CA VAL A 96 0.97 5.30 3.33
C VAL A 96 -0.44 4.89 3.77
N ASP A 97 -0.56 3.85 4.59
CA ASP A 97 -1.87 3.36 5.00
C ASP A 97 -2.32 4.08 6.29
N PRO A 98 -3.36 4.95 6.22
CA PRO A 98 -3.66 5.89 7.28
C PRO A 98 -4.59 5.33 8.36
N GLY A 99 -4.21 4.20 8.98
CA GLY A 99 -4.98 3.63 10.07
C GLY A 99 -4.61 2.19 10.41
N SER A 100 -5.08 1.72 11.56
CA SER A 100 -4.92 0.36 12.05
C SER A 100 -6.26 -0.36 12.09
N THR A 101 -6.28 -1.65 11.75
CA THR A 101 -7.50 -2.47 11.82
C THR A 101 -7.18 -3.91 12.14
N ASN A 102 -8.18 -4.65 12.64
CA ASN A 102 -8.09 -6.09 12.79
C ASN A 102 -8.39 -6.76 11.45
N ILE A 103 -7.55 -7.70 11.05
CA ILE A 103 -7.74 -8.52 9.86
C ILE A 103 -7.85 -9.97 10.29
N THR A 104 -9.04 -10.54 10.11
CA THR A 104 -9.33 -11.93 10.46
C THR A 104 -10.17 -12.53 9.33
N HIS A 105 -9.76 -13.67 8.82
CA HIS A 105 -10.55 -14.41 7.84
C HIS A 105 -11.77 -15.04 8.51
N TRP A 106 -12.93 -15.08 7.83
CA TRP A 106 -14.15 -15.66 8.39
C TRP A 106 -13.98 -17.11 8.85
N ASP A 107 -13.16 -17.90 8.16
CA ASP A 107 -12.87 -19.27 8.57
C ASP A 107 -12.04 -19.36 9.85
N GLN A 108 -11.16 -18.40 10.12
CA GLN A 108 -10.46 -18.30 11.41
C GLN A 108 -11.45 -18.05 12.55
N LEU A 109 -12.38 -17.09 12.36
CA LEU A 109 -13.43 -16.82 13.34
C LEU A 109 -14.31 -18.06 13.61
N ARG A 110 -14.67 -18.82 12.57
CA ARG A 110 -15.43 -20.08 12.74
C ARG A 110 -14.67 -21.15 13.52
N ARG A 111 -13.34 -21.13 13.49
CA ARG A 111 -12.46 -22.07 14.21
C ARG A 111 -11.95 -21.54 15.54
N ASP A 112 -12.42 -20.36 15.98
CA ASP A 112 -11.93 -19.66 17.18
C ASP A 112 -10.41 -19.39 17.12
N GLU A 113 -9.90 -19.09 15.91
CA GLU A 113 -8.50 -18.75 15.65
C GLU A 113 -8.34 -17.23 15.57
N PRO A 114 -7.29 -16.65 16.17
CA PRO A 114 -7.07 -15.21 16.10
C PRO A 114 -6.60 -14.78 14.71
N GLY A 115 -7.04 -13.60 14.28
CA GLY A 115 -6.43 -12.86 13.20
C GLY A 115 -5.20 -12.06 13.65
N PHE A 116 -4.91 -10.98 12.93
CA PHE A 116 -3.82 -10.07 13.30
C PHE A 116 -4.27 -8.60 13.24
N VAL A 117 -3.51 -7.74 13.89
CA VAL A 117 -3.71 -6.30 13.80
C VAL A 117 -2.81 -5.73 12.71
N TYR A 118 -3.40 -5.14 11.67
CA TYR A 118 -2.66 -4.32 10.73
C TYR A 118 -2.38 -2.98 11.41
N HIS A 119 -1.14 -2.76 11.80
CA HIS A 119 -0.76 -1.71 12.73
C HIS A 119 -0.09 -0.53 12.03
N ASN A 120 -0.84 0.58 11.89
CA ASN A 120 -0.36 1.84 11.33
C ASN A 120 -0.78 2.99 12.24
N PRO A 121 -0.11 3.19 13.38
CA PRO A 121 -0.42 4.27 14.29
C PRO A 121 -0.17 5.64 13.63
N GLU A 122 -0.90 6.65 14.07
CA GLU A 122 -0.86 7.99 13.49
C GLU A 122 0.56 8.57 13.40
N GLU A 123 1.43 8.26 14.35
CA GLU A 123 2.84 8.64 14.35
C GLU A 123 3.58 8.15 13.09
N GLN A 124 3.38 6.90 12.72
CA GLN A 124 3.99 6.33 11.52
C GLN A 124 3.41 6.96 10.24
N VAL A 125 2.11 7.17 10.20
CA VAL A 125 1.45 7.87 9.09
C VAL A 125 2.00 9.28 8.92
N ARG A 126 2.15 10.03 10.01
CA ARG A 126 2.76 11.38 10.01
C ARG A 126 4.20 11.37 9.52
N HIS A 127 4.99 10.37 9.91
CA HIS A 127 6.35 10.22 9.42
C HIS A 127 6.38 10.01 7.90
N ALA A 128 5.58 9.07 7.39
CA ALA A 128 5.50 8.79 5.96
C ALA A 128 5.01 10.00 5.13
N LEU A 129 4.01 10.74 5.61
CA LEU A 129 3.56 11.98 5.00
C LEU A 129 4.64 13.07 5.04
N GLY A 130 5.47 13.10 6.08
CA GLY A 130 6.64 13.96 6.17
C GLY A 130 7.66 13.66 5.05
N LEU A 131 7.93 12.38 4.79
CA LEU A 131 8.75 11.95 3.66
C LEU A 131 8.10 12.32 2.31
N ALA A 132 6.79 12.11 2.17
CA ALA A 132 6.06 12.51 0.96
C ALA A 132 6.17 14.00 0.66
N ARG A 133 6.09 14.86 1.69
CA ARG A 133 6.31 16.29 1.55
C ARG A 133 7.76 16.63 1.21
N GLN A 134 8.72 15.99 1.87
CA GLN A 134 10.15 16.26 1.68
C GLN A 134 10.63 15.89 0.27
N PHE A 135 10.17 14.77 -0.26
CA PHE A 135 10.64 14.20 -1.52
C PHE A 135 9.62 14.32 -2.66
N ALA A 136 8.47 14.97 -2.41
CA ALA A 136 7.43 15.26 -3.40
C ALA A 136 6.83 14.02 -4.09
N PHE A 137 6.74 12.87 -3.42
CA PHE A 137 6.00 11.72 -3.94
C PHE A 137 4.53 11.73 -3.48
N HIS A 138 3.66 11.08 -4.24
CA HIS A 138 2.24 10.94 -3.91
C HIS A 138 1.99 9.78 -2.94
N PRO A 139 1.32 10.00 -1.79
CA PRO A 139 0.91 8.92 -0.91
C PRO A 139 -0.13 8.02 -1.59
N ALA A 140 0.08 6.71 -1.57
CA ALA A 140 -0.90 5.71 -1.99
C ALA A 140 -1.56 5.12 -0.73
N TYR A 141 -2.80 5.52 -0.46
CA TYR A 141 -3.57 5.08 0.69
C TYR A 141 -4.35 3.80 0.38
N ALA A 142 -4.13 2.72 1.11
CA ALA A 142 -5.08 1.61 1.12
C ALA A 142 -6.13 1.86 2.22
N ILE A 143 -7.37 2.02 1.80
CA ILE A 143 -8.50 2.36 2.67
C ILE A 143 -9.20 1.06 3.06
N TYR A 144 -8.69 0.41 4.11
CA TYR A 144 -9.28 -0.81 4.66
C TYR A 144 -10.55 -0.53 5.45
N GLU A 145 -10.62 0.64 6.09
CA GLU A 145 -11.78 1.07 6.87
C GLU A 145 -12.21 2.49 6.48
N PRO A 146 -13.49 2.86 6.58
CA PRO A 146 -13.92 4.23 6.31
C PRO A 146 -13.19 5.30 7.14
N GLY A 147 -12.75 4.92 8.35
CA GLY A 147 -11.96 5.77 9.24
C GLY A 147 -10.59 6.13 8.67
N PHE A 148 -9.98 5.24 7.85
CA PHE A 148 -8.69 5.50 7.18
C PHE A 148 -8.81 6.68 6.22
N LEU A 149 -9.88 6.73 5.42
CA LEU A 149 -10.12 7.86 4.51
C LEU A 149 -10.16 9.18 5.27
N ARG A 150 -10.93 9.23 6.36
CA ARG A 150 -11.12 10.45 7.16
C ARG A 150 -9.82 10.90 7.83
N LEU A 151 -9.08 9.97 8.43
CA LEU A 151 -7.79 10.25 9.07
C LEU A 151 -6.76 10.68 8.03
N GLY A 152 -6.64 9.94 6.92
CA GLY A 152 -5.70 10.24 5.84
C GLY A 152 -5.96 11.61 5.22
N ALA A 153 -7.20 11.96 4.93
CA ALA A 153 -7.57 13.29 4.42
C ALA A 153 -7.20 14.41 5.41
N GLY A 154 -7.51 14.24 6.69
CA GLY A 154 -7.18 15.22 7.72
C GLY A 154 -5.68 15.42 7.91
N LEU A 155 -4.91 14.34 7.90
CA LEU A 155 -3.44 14.39 8.01
C LEU A 155 -2.81 15.00 6.75
N HIS A 156 -3.30 14.66 5.55
CA HIS A 156 -2.84 15.24 4.30
C HIS A 156 -3.07 16.75 4.25
N TRP A 157 -4.27 17.21 4.60
CA TRP A 157 -4.58 18.64 4.66
C TRP A 157 -3.61 19.42 5.54
N ARG A 158 -3.17 18.82 6.65
CA ARG A 158 -2.21 19.44 7.57
C ARG A 158 -0.77 19.35 7.08
N CYS A 159 -0.41 18.27 6.37
CA CYS A 159 0.95 18.01 5.91
C CYS A 159 1.34 18.88 4.70
N GLY A 160 0.42 19.06 3.74
CA GLY A 160 0.69 19.77 2.49
C GLY A 160 1.68 19.02 1.56
N CYS A 161 1.71 17.69 1.62
CA CYS A 161 2.41 16.85 0.64
C CYS A 161 1.61 16.75 -0.67
N PRO A 162 2.16 16.16 -1.76
CA PRO A 162 1.40 15.89 -2.98
C PRO A 162 0.10 15.13 -2.70
N ALA A 163 -0.91 15.32 -3.55
CA ALA A 163 -2.23 14.74 -3.37
C ALA A 163 -2.18 13.21 -3.27
N PRO A 164 -2.79 12.60 -2.26
CA PRO A 164 -2.86 11.14 -2.16
C PRO A 164 -3.84 10.55 -3.17
N VAL A 165 -3.61 9.27 -3.52
CA VAL A 165 -4.60 8.43 -4.19
C VAL A 165 -5.27 7.52 -3.16
N TYR A 166 -6.58 7.37 -3.23
CA TYR A 166 -7.38 6.57 -2.30
C TYR A 166 -7.77 5.24 -2.95
N ARG A 167 -7.19 4.13 -2.50
CA ARG A 167 -7.56 2.79 -2.94
C ARG A 167 -8.57 2.20 -1.97
N PHE A 168 -9.85 2.14 -2.35
CA PHE A 168 -10.90 1.53 -1.54
C PHE A 168 -10.74 0.02 -1.55
N MET A 169 -10.52 -0.56 -0.37
CA MET A 169 -10.32 -2.00 -0.21
C MET A 169 -11.64 -2.68 0.12
N PHE A 170 -12.01 -3.66 -0.69
CA PHE A 170 -13.19 -4.49 -0.49
C PHE A 170 -12.79 -5.93 -0.20
N THR A 171 -13.62 -6.64 0.56
CA THR A 171 -13.37 -8.05 0.88
C THR A 171 -14.68 -8.80 1.14
N SER A 172 -14.73 -10.05 0.67
CA SER A 172 -15.77 -11.02 1.06
C SER A 172 -15.29 -11.95 2.18
N ASP A 173 -13.98 -12.15 2.29
CA ASP A 173 -13.37 -13.21 3.12
C ASP A 173 -12.89 -12.72 4.49
N TYR A 174 -12.68 -11.41 4.64
CA TYR A 174 -12.08 -10.84 5.85
C TYR A 174 -13.03 -9.92 6.60
N SER A 175 -12.70 -9.63 7.86
CA SER A 175 -13.54 -8.89 8.80
C SER A 175 -13.44 -7.35 8.68
N PHE A 176 -12.52 -6.83 7.86
CA PHE A 176 -12.35 -5.38 7.73
C PHE A 176 -13.32 -4.76 6.70
N GLY A 177 -13.54 -3.46 6.85
CA GLY A 177 -14.17 -2.58 5.86
C GLY A 177 -15.54 -3.04 5.35
N PHE A 178 -15.64 -3.12 4.03
CA PHE A 178 -16.89 -3.43 3.35
C PHE A 178 -16.77 -4.61 2.38
N PRO A 179 -17.86 -5.39 2.20
CA PRO A 179 -17.96 -6.31 1.08
C PRO A 179 -18.07 -5.53 -0.25
N PRO A 180 -17.81 -6.18 -1.42
CA PRO A 180 -17.87 -5.56 -2.75
C PRO A 180 -19.33 -5.34 -3.21
N GLU A 181 -20.03 -4.42 -2.56
CA GLU A 181 -21.43 -4.11 -2.76
C GLU A 181 -21.65 -2.64 -3.16
N ASP A 182 -22.70 -2.35 -3.90
CA ASP A 182 -23.01 -1.00 -4.40
C ASP A 182 -23.14 0.05 -3.28
N TYR A 183 -23.75 -0.33 -2.14
CA TYR A 183 -23.88 0.59 -1.02
C TYR A 183 -22.52 0.95 -0.42
N ALA A 184 -21.58 0.02 -0.41
CA ALA A 184 -20.24 0.20 0.12
C ALA A 184 -19.42 1.16 -0.76
N MET A 185 -19.48 0.97 -2.08
CA MET A 185 -18.88 1.90 -3.03
C MET A 185 -19.49 3.30 -2.91
N THR A 186 -20.81 3.39 -2.81
CA THR A 186 -21.52 4.66 -2.60
C THR A 186 -21.07 5.34 -1.31
N ALA A 187 -20.89 4.58 -0.22
CA ALA A 187 -20.43 5.13 1.06
C ALA A 187 -19.02 5.72 0.95
N TYR A 188 -18.08 5.00 0.32
CA TYR A 188 -16.73 5.51 0.11
C TYR A 188 -16.70 6.76 -0.77
N LEU A 189 -17.45 6.79 -1.86
CA LEU A 189 -17.49 7.96 -2.75
C LEU A 189 -18.05 9.20 -2.04
N ARG A 190 -19.10 9.03 -1.22
CA ARG A 190 -19.65 10.14 -0.42
C ARG A 190 -18.67 10.64 0.63
N LEU A 191 -17.94 9.73 1.29
CA LEU A 191 -16.89 10.13 2.23
C LEU A 191 -15.75 10.85 1.52
N LEU A 192 -15.32 10.37 0.35
CA LEU A 192 -14.28 11.01 -0.43
C LEU A 192 -14.68 12.44 -0.82
N ASP A 193 -15.88 12.61 -1.35
CA ASP A 193 -16.41 13.93 -1.73
C ASP A 193 -16.47 14.90 -0.54
N GLN A 194 -16.80 14.39 0.64
CA GLN A 194 -16.88 15.19 1.86
C GLN A 194 -15.50 15.59 2.41
N PHE A 195 -14.51 14.69 2.42
CA PHE A 195 -13.25 14.88 3.12
C PHE A 195 -12.06 15.19 2.19
N ALA A 196 -12.13 14.78 0.93
CA ALA A 196 -11.09 14.99 -0.08
C ALA A 196 -11.72 15.18 -1.48
N PRO A 197 -12.54 16.24 -1.68
CA PRO A 197 -13.26 16.46 -2.94
C PRO A 197 -12.29 16.53 -4.12
N GLY A 198 -12.60 15.81 -5.20
CA GLY A 198 -11.78 15.76 -6.41
C GLY A 198 -10.52 14.90 -6.31
N ALA A 199 -10.28 14.21 -5.18
CA ALA A 199 -9.14 13.31 -5.06
C ALA A 199 -9.28 12.10 -6.00
N GLN A 200 -8.12 11.63 -6.49
CA GLN A 200 -8.06 10.42 -7.30
C GLN A 200 -8.30 9.19 -6.45
N TRP A 201 -9.00 8.22 -7.02
CA TRP A 201 -9.30 6.98 -6.32
C TRP A 201 -9.22 5.76 -7.25
N MET A 202 -9.06 4.62 -6.66
CA MET A 202 -9.13 3.31 -7.31
C MET A 202 -9.74 2.29 -6.35
N ILE A 203 -10.06 1.11 -6.84
CA ILE A 203 -10.54 -0.02 -6.04
C ILE A 203 -9.49 -1.11 -5.96
N GLY A 204 -9.48 -1.82 -4.84
CA GLY A 204 -8.72 -3.04 -4.63
C GLY A 204 -9.58 -4.10 -3.95
N GLY A 205 -9.30 -5.35 -4.24
CA GLY A 205 -9.94 -6.49 -3.61
C GLY A 205 -8.93 -7.35 -2.86
N LEU A 206 -9.33 -7.87 -1.70
CA LEU A 206 -8.61 -8.89 -0.96
C LEU A 206 -9.58 -9.98 -0.55
N GLY A 207 -9.39 -11.22 -1.05
CA GLY A 207 -10.38 -12.28 -0.85
C GLY A 207 -11.74 -11.87 -1.40
N VAL A 208 -11.79 -11.57 -2.68
CA VAL A 208 -13.01 -11.32 -3.49
C VAL A 208 -12.97 -12.26 -4.68
N ASP A 209 -14.11 -12.87 -5.02
CA ASP A 209 -14.29 -13.72 -6.20
C ASP A 209 -14.69 -12.90 -7.43
#